data_7c7d8def81df8f3044f3311835d381e1
#
_entry.id   7c7d8def81df8f3044f3311835d381e1
#
_cell.length_a   1.000
_cell.length_b   1.000
_cell.length_c   1.000
_cell.angle_alpha   90.00
_cell.angle_beta   90.00
_cell.angle_gamma   90.00
#
_symmetry.space_group_name_H-M   'P 1'
#
loop_
_entity.id
_entity.type
_entity.pdbx_description
1 polymer ?
#
loop_
_entity_poly.entity_id
_entity_poly.type
_entity_poly.pdbx_seq_one_letter_code
_entity_poly.pdbx_strand_id
1 'polypeptide(L)'
;MQYNSNTLSQMNLKNIILSSALALLFIFNSSNALALDFTLLTDIHVTPGNENEKQLIAAIDEINNNSSSFVIISGDLSNEGSDEQLYNIKRIVDKLNKPLYIIPGNHENNWSQSATKTFNDIWGADKFVFETDSLVFIGLNCGPFMKM
;
A
#
# COMPACT_ATOMS: atom_id res chain seq x y z
N MET A 1 47.42 -52.03 -24.81
CA MET A 1 46.83 -50.68 -24.85
C MET A 1 46.65 -50.22 -23.42
N GLN A 2 47.47 -49.34 -22.90
CA GLN A 2 47.33 -48.76 -21.60
C GLN A 2 46.32 -47.58 -21.70
N TYR A 3 45.15 -47.72 -21.10
CA TYR A 3 44.18 -46.66 -21.00
C TYR A 3 44.70 -45.59 -20.02
N ASN A 4 44.83 -44.38 -20.48
CA ASN A 4 45.38 -43.27 -19.71
C ASN A 4 44.33 -42.76 -18.70
N SER A 5 44.38 -43.20 -17.46
CA SER A 5 43.46 -42.85 -16.38
C SER A 5 43.43 -41.36 -16.02
N ASN A 6 44.43 -40.61 -16.44
CA ASN A 6 44.54 -39.18 -16.12
C ASN A 6 43.60 -38.29 -16.93
N THR A 7 43.13 -38.71 -18.12
CA THR A 7 42.20 -37.92 -18.94
C THR A 7 40.76 -37.94 -18.40
N LEU A 8 40.33 -39.04 -17.81
CA LEU A 8 38.98 -39.17 -17.21
C LEU A 8 38.85 -38.35 -15.91
N SER A 9 39.93 -38.30 -15.10
CA SER A 9 39.90 -37.52 -13.86
C SER A 9 39.90 -35.99 -14.13
N GLN A 10 40.63 -35.55 -15.16
CA GLN A 10 40.69 -34.14 -15.56
C GLN A 10 39.37 -33.66 -16.21
N MET A 11 38.70 -34.50 -16.99
CA MET A 11 37.41 -34.18 -17.57
C MET A 11 36.31 -34.05 -16.48
N ASN A 12 36.32 -34.92 -15.47
CA ASN A 12 35.36 -34.86 -14.36
C ASN A 12 35.56 -33.59 -13.51
N LEU A 13 36.80 -33.19 -13.24
CA LEU A 13 37.07 -32.01 -12.42
C LEU A 13 36.62 -30.71 -13.12
N LYS A 14 36.88 -30.58 -14.45
CA LYS A 14 36.43 -29.44 -15.24
C LYS A 14 34.88 -29.34 -15.29
N ASN A 15 34.21 -30.47 -15.44
CA ASN A 15 32.74 -30.51 -15.48
C ASN A 15 32.10 -30.19 -14.10
N ILE A 16 32.76 -30.63 -13.02
CA ILE A 16 32.30 -30.30 -11.64
C ILE A 16 32.50 -28.80 -11.38
N ILE A 17 33.64 -28.22 -11.76
CA ILE A 17 33.88 -26.78 -11.58
C ILE A 17 32.94 -25.95 -12.43
N LEU A 18 32.67 -26.35 -13.68
CA LEU A 18 31.72 -25.65 -14.55
C LEU A 18 30.28 -25.73 -14.05
N SER A 19 29.85 -26.89 -13.56
CA SER A 19 28.50 -27.04 -13.01
C SER A 19 28.31 -26.30 -11.67
N SER A 20 29.34 -26.26 -10.83
CA SER A 20 29.28 -25.49 -9.56
C SER A 20 29.32 -23.97 -9.82
N ALA A 21 30.07 -23.50 -10.80
CA ALA A 21 30.08 -22.10 -11.21
C ALA A 21 28.74 -21.67 -11.81
N LEU A 22 28.09 -22.55 -12.60
CA LEU A 22 26.78 -22.31 -13.16
C LEU A 22 25.69 -22.28 -12.05
N ALA A 23 25.78 -23.18 -11.08
CA ALA A 23 24.85 -23.19 -9.91
C ALA A 23 25.03 -21.94 -9.04
N LEU A 24 26.23 -21.46 -8.82
CA LEU A 24 26.51 -20.20 -8.13
C LEU A 24 25.95 -18.98 -8.89
N LEU A 25 26.04 -18.96 -10.22
CA LEU A 25 25.43 -17.90 -11.05
C LEU A 25 23.90 -17.87 -10.92
N PHE A 26 23.23 -19.02 -10.76
CA PHE A 26 21.79 -19.09 -10.53
C PHE A 26 21.39 -18.61 -9.13
N ILE A 27 22.22 -18.79 -8.11
CA ILE A 27 21.95 -18.33 -6.74
C ILE A 27 22.05 -16.79 -6.63
N PHE A 28 22.95 -16.17 -7.41
CA PHE A 28 23.12 -14.71 -7.45
C PHE A 28 22.06 -13.97 -8.32
N ASN A 29 21.29 -14.69 -9.14
CA ASN A 29 20.18 -14.13 -9.92
C ASN A 29 18.80 -14.32 -9.28
N SER A 30 18.72 -14.65 -8.01
CA SER A 30 17.48 -14.45 -7.27
C SER A 30 17.23 -12.94 -7.20
N SER A 31 16.46 -12.43 -8.14
CA SER A 31 15.88 -11.10 -8.06
C SER A 31 15.26 -11.00 -6.67
N ASN A 32 15.82 -10.16 -5.82
CA ASN A 32 15.12 -9.72 -4.64
C ASN A 32 13.85 -9.02 -5.15
N ALA A 33 12.76 -9.75 -5.24
CA ALA A 33 11.46 -9.14 -5.39
C ALA A 33 11.28 -8.31 -4.12
N LEU A 34 11.50 -7.00 -4.21
CA LEU A 34 11.18 -6.09 -3.14
C LEU A 34 9.66 -6.20 -2.95
N ALA A 35 9.25 -6.88 -1.89
CA ALA A 35 7.86 -6.91 -1.50
C ALA A 35 7.44 -5.47 -1.18
N LEU A 36 6.41 -4.98 -1.84
CA LEU A 36 5.84 -3.68 -1.55
C LEU A 36 4.74 -3.88 -0.50
N ASP A 37 4.99 -3.42 0.71
CA ASP A 37 4.01 -3.44 1.78
C ASP A 37 3.31 -2.09 1.87
N PHE A 38 1.98 -2.09 1.91
CA PHE A 38 1.16 -0.91 2.18
C PHE A 38 -0.07 -1.29 3.00
N THR A 39 -0.65 -0.31 3.69
CA THR A 39 -1.89 -0.50 4.44
C THR A 39 -3.07 0.07 3.65
N LEU A 40 -4.14 -0.69 3.56
CA LEU A 40 -5.43 -0.25 3.02
C LEU A 40 -6.47 -0.21 4.14
N LEU A 41 -7.10 0.94 4.31
CA LEU A 41 -8.28 1.14 5.15
C LEU A 41 -9.47 1.50 4.26
N THR A 42 -10.65 1.03 4.63
CA THR A 42 -11.91 1.33 3.93
C THR A 42 -13.05 1.30 4.93
N ASP A 43 -14.12 2.02 4.65
CA ASP A 43 -15.37 1.97 5.42
C ASP A 43 -15.17 2.20 6.94
N ILE A 44 -14.36 3.19 7.28
CA ILE A 44 -13.98 3.44 8.68
C ILE A 44 -15.09 4.10 9.51
N HIS A 45 -16.04 4.81 8.87
CA HIS A 45 -17.26 5.36 9.47
C HIS A 45 -17.08 6.04 10.83
N VAL A 46 -16.12 6.96 10.91
CA VAL A 46 -15.79 7.66 12.17
C VAL A 46 -16.79 8.77 12.45
N THR A 47 -17.30 8.76 13.67
CA THR A 47 -18.00 9.89 14.29
C THR A 47 -17.27 10.26 15.58
N PRO A 48 -17.09 11.55 15.90
CA PRO A 48 -16.43 11.96 17.13
C PRO A 48 -17.01 11.27 18.37
N GLY A 49 -16.16 10.60 19.15
CA GLY A 49 -16.54 9.88 20.36
C GLY A 49 -17.07 8.45 20.16
N ASN A 50 -17.25 7.98 18.92
CA ASN A 50 -17.70 6.60 18.69
C ASN A 50 -16.53 5.58 18.83
N GLU A 51 -16.87 4.29 18.77
CA GLU A 51 -15.85 3.23 18.88
C GLU A 51 -14.91 3.21 17.67
N ASN A 52 -15.41 3.55 16.48
CA ASN A 52 -14.59 3.58 15.27
C ASN A 52 -13.49 4.67 15.35
N GLU A 53 -13.75 5.79 16.04
CA GLU A 53 -12.71 6.79 16.28
C GLU A 53 -11.55 6.21 17.10
N LYS A 54 -11.86 5.48 18.18
CA LYS A 54 -10.83 4.83 19.00
C LYS A 54 -10.07 3.77 18.23
N GLN A 55 -10.77 2.99 17.40
CA GLN A 55 -10.16 1.98 16.57
C GLN A 55 -9.25 2.62 15.51
N LEU A 56 -9.65 3.73 14.90
CA LEU A 56 -8.80 4.46 13.96
C LEU A 56 -7.53 4.98 14.64
N ILE A 57 -7.66 5.56 15.84
CA ILE A 57 -6.49 6.03 16.61
C ILE A 57 -5.52 4.87 16.88
N ALA A 58 -6.02 3.73 17.32
CA ALA A 58 -5.19 2.55 17.57
C ALA A 58 -4.56 2.01 16.28
N ALA A 59 -5.33 1.98 15.17
CA ALA A 59 -4.80 1.57 13.87
C ALA A 59 -3.68 2.48 13.37
N ILE A 60 -3.79 3.81 13.56
CA ILE A 60 -2.71 4.75 13.21
C ILE A 60 -1.43 4.46 13.99
N ASP A 61 -1.53 4.16 15.28
CA ASP A 61 -0.38 3.81 16.10
C ASP A 61 0.27 2.49 15.63
N GLU A 62 -0.52 1.48 15.26
CA GLU A 62 -0.03 0.22 14.70
C GLU A 62 0.61 0.42 13.33
N ILE A 63 -0.01 1.20 12.45
CA ILE A 63 0.49 1.51 11.11
C ILE A 63 1.83 2.24 11.19
N ASN A 64 1.99 3.17 12.11
CA ASN A 64 3.23 3.90 12.30
C ASN A 64 4.41 2.99 12.68
N ASN A 65 4.12 1.83 13.27
CA ASN A 65 5.11 0.86 13.73
C ASN A 65 5.26 -0.37 12.82
N ASN A 66 4.45 -0.52 11.77
CA ASN A 66 4.53 -1.65 10.84
C ASN A 66 5.47 -1.36 9.65
N SER A 67 5.63 -2.35 8.74
CA SER A 67 6.51 -2.27 7.55
C SER A 67 5.91 -1.51 6.37
N SER A 68 4.66 -1.07 6.43
CA SER A 68 4.00 -0.39 5.31
C SER A 68 4.76 0.85 4.85
N SER A 69 4.95 0.98 3.55
CA SER A 69 5.62 2.13 2.92
C SER A 69 4.69 3.34 2.81
N PHE A 70 3.39 3.11 2.71
CA PHE A 70 2.33 4.13 2.62
C PHE A 70 0.98 3.57 3.04
N VAL A 71 0.00 4.45 3.15
CA VAL A 71 -1.38 4.14 3.53
C VAL A 71 -2.34 4.60 2.44
N ILE A 72 -3.32 3.79 2.12
CA ILE A 72 -4.45 4.17 1.28
C ILE A 72 -5.73 4.11 2.12
N ILE A 73 -6.58 5.13 2.03
CA ILE A 73 -7.93 5.11 2.58
C ILE A 73 -8.93 5.27 1.41
N SER A 74 -9.77 4.25 1.20
CA SER A 74 -10.61 4.15 0.00
C SER A 74 -12.09 4.46 0.25
N GLY A 75 -12.36 5.54 1.00
CA GLY A 75 -13.71 6.08 1.15
C GLY A 75 -14.46 5.63 2.39
N ASP A 76 -15.66 6.18 2.53
CA ASP A 76 -16.56 6.08 3.69
C ASP A 76 -15.81 6.31 5.01
N LEU A 77 -15.16 7.49 5.04
CA LEU A 77 -14.32 7.92 6.17
C LEU A 77 -15.16 8.20 7.40
N SER A 78 -16.25 8.90 7.18
CA SER A 78 -17.18 9.38 8.19
C SER A 78 -18.53 8.69 8.04
N ASN A 79 -19.32 8.73 9.11
CA ASN A 79 -20.66 8.15 9.08
C ASN A 79 -21.67 9.02 8.32
N GLU A 80 -21.51 10.35 8.34
CA GLU A 80 -22.46 11.29 7.77
C GLU A 80 -21.85 12.25 6.75
N GLY A 81 -20.54 12.18 6.49
CA GLY A 81 -19.86 13.10 5.60
C GLY A 81 -19.81 14.54 6.09
N SER A 82 -20.15 14.81 7.36
CA SER A 82 -20.19 16.19 7.86
C SER A 82 -18.80 16.81 7.97
N ASP A 83 -18.72 18.13 7.83
CA ASP A 83 -17.48 18.87 7.93
C ASP A 83 -16.77 18.61 9.27
N GLU A 84 -17.52 18.57 10.37
CA GLU A 84 -16.98 18.24 11.70
C GLU A 84 -16.29 16.87 11.74
N GLN A 85 -16.95 15.85 11.18
CA GLN A 85 -16.42 14.50 11.13
C GLN A 85 -15.16 14.45 10.26
N LEU A 86 -15.15 15.11 9.10
CA LEU A 86 -13.98 15.16 8.21
C LEU A 86 -12.79 15.86 8.86
N TYR A 87 -13.00 17.00 9.54
CA TYR A 87 -11.92 17.66 10.27
C TYR A 87 -11.43 16.84 11.46
N ASN A 88 -12.30 16.09 12.13
CA ASN A 88 -11.90 15.17 13.18
C ASN A 88 -10.99 14.05 12.65
N ILE A 89 -11.39 13.42 11.55
CA ILE A 89 -10.61 12.38 10.90
C ILE A 89 -9.25 12.94 10.45
N LYS A 90 -9.23 14.14 9.85
CA LYS A 90 -8.00 14.83 9.46
C LYS A 90 -7.01 14.91 10.63
N ARG A 91 -7.46 15.35 11.81
CA ARG A 91 -6.60 15.45 13.01
C ARG A 91 -6.04 14.10 13.47
N ILE A 92 -6.77 13.00 13.20
CA ILE A 92 -6.32 11.66 13.56
C ILE A 92 -5.30 11.17 12.54
N VAL A 93 -5.61 11.23 11.24
CA VAL A 93 -4.72 10.72 10.18
C VAL A 93 -3.46 11.58 9.99
N ASP A 94 -3.46 12.85 10.43
CA ASP A 94 -2.25 13.69 10.46
C ASP A 94 -1.16 13.18 11.40
N LYS A 95 -1.50 12.22 12.27
CA LYS A 95 -0.51 11.53 13.11
C LYS A 95 0.23 10.40 12.39
N LEU A 96 -0.15 10.08 11.15
CA LEU A 96 0.61 9.15 10.33
C LEU A 96 2.00 9.72 10.04
N ASN A 97 3.01 8.88 10.20
CA ASN A 97 4.40 9.19 9.82
C ASN A 97 4.76 8.66 8.42
N LYS A 98 3.75 8.28 7.63
CA LYS A 98 3.85 7.68 6.30
C LYS A 98 3.00 8.47 5.30
N PRO A 99 3.34 8.41 4.00
CA PRO A 99 2.49 8.99 2.95
C PRO A 99 1.06 8.43 3.02
N LEU A 100 0.07 9.33 2.94
CA LEU A 100 -1.35 8.99 2.91
C LEU A 100 -1.93 9.35 1.54
N TYR A 101 -2.61 8.38 0.94
CA TYR A 101 -3.41 8.54 -0.28
C TYR A 101 -4.87 8.24 0.06
N ILE A 102 -5.76 9.17 -0.25
CA ILE A 102 -7.13 9.12 0.26
C ILE A 102 -8.12 9.54 -0.83
N ILE A 103 -9.25 8.86 -0.90
CA ILE A 103 -10.38 9.22 -1.75
C ILE A 103 -11.67 9.22 -0.91
N PRO A 104 -12.68 10.04 -1.28
CA PRO A 104 -13.97 10.03 -0.61
C PRO A 104 -14.81 8.82 -1.04
N GLY A 105 -15.69 8.37 -0.14
CA GLY A 105 -16.74 7.40 -0.43
C GLY A 105 -18.08 8.05 -0.74
N ASN A 106 -19.16 7.25 -0.75
CA ASN A 106 -20.49 7.77 -0.99
C ASN A 106 -21.00 8.61 0.20
N HIS A 107 -20.56 8.37 1.43
CA HIS A 107 -20.93 9.18 2.59
C HIS A 107 -20.40 10.62 2.45
N GLU A 108 -19.21 10.81 1.99
CA GLU A 108 -18.61 12.13 1.74
C GLU A 108 -19.22 12.82 0.50
N ASN A 109 -19.68 12.07 -0.49
CA ASN A 109 -20.22 12.62 -1.74
C ASN A 109 -21.72 12.95 -1.64
N ASN A 110 -22.51 12.04 -1.07
CA ASN A 110 -23.97 12.08 -1.21
C ASN A 110 -24.68 12.53 0.07
N TRP A 111 -24.07 12.34 1.24
CA TRP A 111 -24.68 12.63 2.54
C TRP A 111 -24.15 13.93 3.16
N SER A 112 -23.00 14.38 2.72
CA SER A 112 -22.41 15.65 3.12
C SER A 112 -23.18 16.84 2.55
N GLN A 113 -23.40 17.89 3.35
CA GLN A 113 -23.99 19.15 2.89
C GLN A 113 -23.08 19.89 1.90
N SER A 114 -21.79 19.75 2.05
CA SER A 114 -20.77 20.35 1.18
C SER A 114 -20.40 19.47 -0.01
N ALA A 115 -20.98 18.27 -0.12
CA ALA A 115 -20.54 17.23 -1.03
C ALA A 115 -19.02 17.00 -0.90
N THR A 116 -18.29 16.84 -1.98
CA THR A 116 -16.83 16.66 -1.94
C THR A 116 -16.03 17.94 -1.69
N LYS A 117 -16.69 19.10 -1.51
CA LYS A 117 -15.97 20.36 -1.37
C LYS A 117 -15.06 20.36 -0.13
N THR A 118 -15.61 20.09 1.04
CA THR A 118 -14.81 20.07 2.27
C THR A 118 -13.74 19.00 2.24
N PHE A 119 -14.03 17.83 1.65
CA PHE A 119 -13.02 16.81 1.42
C PHE A 119 -11.83 17.36 0.60
N ASN A 120 -12.13 18.04 -0.53
CA ASN A 120 -11.10 18.62 -1.39
C ASN A 120 -10.35 19.78 -0.70
N ASP A 121 -11.02 20.58 0.11
CA ASP A 121 -10.38 21.64 0.89
C ASP A 121 -9.38 21.06 1.92
N ILE A 122 -9.65 19.87 2.46
CA ILE A 122 -8.81 19.21 3.47
C ILE A 122 -7.64 18.44 2.83
N TRP A 123 -7.88 17.65 1.78
CA TRP A 123 -6.90 16.73 1.19
C TRP A 123 -6.43 17.12 -0.22
N GLY A 124 -6.99 18.19 -0.80
CA GLY A 124 -6.57 18.78 -2.07
C GLY A 124 -7.20 18.18 -3.32
N ALA A 125 -7.56 16.89 -3.31
CA ALA A 125 -8.18 16.22 -4.45
C ALA A 125 -8.98 14.99 -4.02
N ASP A 126 -9.99 14.62 -4.84
CA ASP A 126 -10.81 13.41 -4.68
C ASP A 126 -10.32 12.21 -5.52
N LYS A 127 -9.08 12.30 -5.97
CA LYS A 127 -8.40 11.27 -6.78
C LYS A 127 -6.90 11.37 -6.60
N PHE A 128 -6.20 10.28 -6.86
CA PHE A 128 -4.75 10.27 -6.88
C PHE A 128 -4.19 9.34 -7.95
N VAL A 129 -2.98 9.62 -8.40
CA VAL A 129 -2.12 8.72 -9.16
C VAL A 129 -0.72 8.85 -8.60
N PHE A 130 -0.09 7.73 -8.29
CA PHE A 130 1.33 7.70 -7.96
C PHE A 130 1.96 6.39 -8.42
N GLU A 131 3.27 6.38 -8.54
CA GLU A 131 4.06 5.25 -9.03
C GLU A 131 5.04 4.77 -7.96
N THR A 132 5.27 3.49 -7.93
CA THR A 132 6.40 2.84 -7.25
C THR A 132 7.31 2.25 -8.33
N ASP A 133 8.41 1.62 -7.94
CA ASP A 133 9.36 1.03 -8.88
C ASP A 133 8.73 0.02 -9.86
N SER A 134 7.60 -0.60 -9.50
CA SER A 134 6.98 -1.69 -10.26
C SER A 134 5.47 -1.57 -10.46
N LEU A 135 4.80 -0.62 -9.79
CA LEU A 135 3.34 -0.52 -9.78
C LEU A 135 2.89 0.94 -9.90
N VAL A 136 1.74 1.13 -10.56
CA VAL A 136 1.01 2.39 -10.60
C VAL A 136 -0.26 2.23 -9.76
N PHE A 137 -0.49 3.17 -8.85
CA PHE A 137 -1.68 3.24 -8.02
C PHE A 137 -2.57 4.37 -8.49
N ILE A 138 -3.84 4.06 -8.73
CA ILE A 138 -4.85 5.00 -9.20
C ILE A 138 -6.06 4.94 -8.25
N GLY A 139 -6.33 6.02 -7.54
CA GLY A 139 -7.54 6.19 -6.75
C GLY A 139 -8.50 7.14 -7.45
N LEU A 140 -9.76 6.73 -7.61
CA LEU A 140 -10.79 7.51 -8.28
C LEU A 140 -12.03 7.62 -7.39
N ASN A 141 -12.58 8.82 -7.28
CA ASN A 141 -13.87 9.05 -6.65
C ASN A 141 -15.00 8.52 -7.54
N CYS A 142 -15.64 7.43 -7.13
CA CYS A 142 -16.79 6.84 -7.81
C CYS A 142 -18.13 7.25 -7.20
N GLY A 143 -18.14 7.98 -6.09
CA GLY A 143 -19.35 8.39 -5.37
C GLY A 143 -20.40 9.14 -6.21
N PRO A 144 -20.01 10.08 -7.10
CA PRO A 144 -20.97 10.79 -7.95
C PRO A 144 -21.74 9.91 -8.93
N PHE A 145 -21.24 8.72 -9.25
CA PHE A 145 -21.91 7.78 -10.15
C PHE A 145 -22.92 6.88 -9.46
N MET A 146 -22.88 6.82 -8.12
CA MET A 146 -23.79 6.01 -7.31
C MET A 146 -24.98 6.87 -6.83
N LYS A 147 -25.80 7.32 -7.79
CA LYS A 147 -27.09 7.94 -7.45
C LYS A 147 -28.04 6.84 -6.99
N MET A 148 -28.33 6.84 -5.71
CA MET A 148 -29.47 6.09 -5.18
C MET A 148 -30.75 6.87 -5.39
#